data_3d7bec4b20779197309cf28a5f70bda3
#
_entry.id   3d7bec4b20779197309cf28a5f70bda3
#
_cell.length_a   1.000
_cell.length_b   1.000
_cell.length_c   1.000
_cell.angle_alpha   90.00
_cell.angle_beta   90.00
_cell.angle_gamma   90.00
#
_symmetry.space_group_name_H-M   'P 1'
#
loop_
_entity.id
_entity.type
_entity.pdbx_description
1 polymer ?
#
loop_
_entity_poly.entity_id
_entity_poly.type
_entity_poly.pdbx_seq_one_letter_code
_entity_poly.pdbx_strand_id
1 'polypeptide(L)'
;MKITVGIPAYNEEKNIAPIIVKLKKIADVVIVCNDGSTDSTSEIAQNLGAVVINHTKNLGYGAGINSIFHKAKEIGSEILITFDADGQHRIEDIDKVIKPISDGQSDIVIGSRFLDNSEKEIPNYRKVGIRVITKITNTSIKKQLTDSQSG
;
A
#
# COMPACT_ATOMS: atom_id res chain seq x y z
N MET A 1 17.65 1.06 9.60
CA MET A 1 16.21 1.39 9.62
C MET A 1 15.49 0.29 8.87
N LYS A 2 14.57 -0.44 9.52
CA LYS A 2 13.90 -1.61 8.94
C LYS A 2 12.67 -1.17 8.16
N ILE A 3 12.75 -1.27 6.84
CA ILE A 3 11.69 -0.90 5.90
C ILE A 3 10.86 -2.14 5.56
N THR A 4 9.57 -2.05 5.77
CA THR A 4 8.60 -3.11 5.45
C THR A 4 7.57 -2.59 4.45
N VAL A 5 7.26 -3.39 3.44
CA VAL A 5 6.15 -3.12 2.52
C VAL A 5 5.04 -4.13 2.77
N GLY A 6 3.83 -3.64 2.98
CA GLY A 6 2.63 -4.45 3.19
C GLY A 6 1.68 -4.39 2.01
N ILE A 7 1.26 -5.53 1.52
CA ILE A 7 0.41 -5.70 0.34
C ILE A 7 -0.87 -6.42 0.75
N PRO A 8 -2.04 -5.74 0.79
CA PRO A 8 -3.32 -6.43 0.84
C PRO A 8 -3.60 -7.06 -0.54
N ALA A 9 -3.97 -8.32 -0.58
CA ALA A 9 -4.18 -9.06 -1.82
C ALA A 9 -5.41 -9.96 -1.74
N TYR A 10 -6.23 -9.91 -2.80
CA TYR A 10 -7.37 -10.79 -3.00
C TYR A 10 -7.48 -11.19 -4.47
N ASN A 11 -7.19 -12.46 -4.79
CA ASN A 11 -7.17 -13.01 -6.15
C ASN A 11 -6.23 -12.23 -7.11
N GLU A 12 -4.97 -12.07 -6.70
CA GLU A 12 -3.95 -11.31 -7.41
C GLU A 12 -2.82 -12.20 -7.98
N GLU A 13 -3.10 -13.49 -8.26
CA GLU A 13 -2.10 -14.44 -8.75
C GLU A 13 -1.33 -13.96 -10.00
N LYS A 14 -1.98 -13.14 -10.85
CA LYS A 14 -1.38 -12.62 -12.09
C LYS A 14 -0.41 -11.46 -11.84
N ASN A 15 -0.62 -10.71 -10.76
CA ASN A 15 0.08 -9.45 -10.51
C ASN A 15 1.08 -9.54 -9.36
N ILE A 16 0.84 -10.42 -8.38
CA ILE A 16 1.58 -10.42 -7.11
C ILE A 16 3.07 -10.74 -7.27
N ALA A 17 3.43 -11.67 -8.17
CA ALA A 17 4.81 -12.13 -8.32
C ALA A 17 5.78 -11.01 -8.74
N PRO A 18 5.56 -10.27 -9.85
CA PRO A 18 6.48 -9.21 -10.27
C PRO A 18 6.56 -8.07 -9.25
N ILE A 19 5.48 -7.81 -8.49
CA ILE A 19 5.47 -6.79 -7.43
C ILE A 19 6.39 -7.21 -6.29
N ILE A 20 6.23 -8.42 -5.75
CA ILE A 20 7.09 -8.93 -4.66
C ILE A 20 8.55 -8.91 -5.07
N VAL A 21 8.89 -9.40 -6.27
CA VAL A 21 10.29 -9.45 -6.76
C VAL A 21 10.92 -8.07 -6.82
N LYS A 22 10.18 -7.05 -7.24
CA LYS A 22 10.68 -5.68 -7.28
C LYS A 22 10.79 -5.07 -5.89
N LEU A 23 9.78 -5.25 -5.03
CA LEU A 23 9.76 -4.68 -3.67
C LEU A 23 10.86 -5.27 -2.78
N LYS A 24 11.21 -6.54 -2.95
CA LYS A 24 12.34 -7.17 -2.23
C LYS A 24 13.71 -6.59 -2.55
N LYS A 25 13.83 -5.73 -3.55
CA LYS A 25 15.08 -5.01 -3.84
C LYS A 25 15.24 -3.74 -3.02
N ILE A 26 14.17 -3.24 -2.42
CA ILE A 26 14.11 -1.95 -1.73
C ILE A 26 13.59 -2.04 -0.29
N ALA A 27 12.96 -3.14 0.07
CA ALA A 27 12.42 -3.37 1.41
C ALA A 27 13.13 -4.56 2.08
N ASP A 28 13.36 -4.47 3.38
CA ASP A 28 13.92 -5.55 4.19
C ASP A 28 12.91 -6.71 4.33
N VAL A 29 11.62 -6.38 4.39
CA VAL A 29 10.54 -7.34 4.52
C VAL A 29 9.38 -6.95 3.61
N VAL A 30 8.81 -7.95 2.92
CA VAL A 30 7.52 -7.82 2.23
C VAL A 30 6.50 -8.67 2.96
N ILE A 31 5.40 -8.04 3.40
CA ILE A 31 4.25 -8.70 4.02
C ILE A 31 3.14 -8.76 2.96
N VAL A 32 2.54 -9.92 2.76
CA VAL A 32 1.33 -10.08 1.94
C VAL A 32 0.19 -10.52 2.83
N CYS A 33 -0.86 -9.73 2.93
CA CYS A 33 -2.11 -10.15 3.55
C CYS A 33 -3.03 -10.73 2.48
N ASN A 34 -3.07 -12.04 2.39
CA ASN A 34 -3.99 -12.77 1.55
C ASN A 34 -5.38 -12.78 2.20
N ASP A 35 -6.29 -11.99 1.67
CA ASP A 35 -7.64 -11.78 2.22
C ASP A 35 -8.63 -12.86 1.72
N GLY A 36 -8.28 -14.13 1.93
CA GLY A 36 -9.15 -15.26 1.58
C GLY A 36 -9.22 -15.51 0.06
N SER A 37 -8.12 -15.35 -0.67
CA SER A 37 -8.06 -15.67 -2.10
C SER A 37 -8.37 -17.16 -2.36
N THR A 38 -8.97 -17.42 -3.50
CA THR A 38 -9.29 -18.76 -4.01
C THR A 38 -8.34 -19.23 -5.11
N ASP A 39 -7.43 -18.36 -5.54
CA ASP A 39 -6.39 -18.59 -6.54
C ASP A 39 -5.02 -18.86 -5.88
N SER A 40 -3.95 -18.87 -6.67
CA SER A 40 -2.59 -19.16 -6.21
C SER A 40 -1.88 -17.96 -5.53
N THR A 41 -2.58 -16.87 -5.22
CA THR A 41 -1.98 -15.65 -4.63
C THR A 41 -1.11 -15.95 -3.42
N SER A 42 -1.62 -16.72 -2.44
CA SER A 42 -0.91 -17.04 -1.21
C SER A 42 0.33 -17.89 -1.46
N GLU A 43 0.20 -18.92 -2.28
CA GLU A 43 1.30 -19.84 -2.61
C GLU A 43 2.44 -19.11 -3.33
N ILE A 44 2.11 -18.27 -4.32
CA ILE A 44 3.09 -17.46 -5.04
C ILE A 44 3.85 -16.54 -4.07
N ALA A 45 3.13 -15.86 -3.19
CA ALA A 45 3.74 -14.94 -2.23
C ALA A 45 4.69 -15.67 -1.26
N GLN A 46 4.29 -16.85 -0.76
CA GLN A 46 5.12 -17.69 0.12
C GLN A 46 6.39 -18.17 -0.60
N ASN A 47 6.25 -18.69 -1.81
CA ASN A 47 7.38 -19.19 -2.63
C ASN A 47 8.39 -18.10 -2.97
N LEU A 48 7.95 -16.86 -3.08
CA LEU A 48 8.81 -15.69 -3.28
C LEU A 48 9.40 -15.15 -1.97
N GLY A 49 9.14 -15.80 -0.83
CA GLY A 49 9.70 -15.45 0.48
C GLY A 49 9.11 -14.17 1.08
N ALA A 50 7.86 -13.86 0.80
CA ALA A 50 7.11 -12.87 1.54
C ALA A 50 6.61 -13.47 2.87
N VAL A 51 6.40 -12.61 3.87
CA VAL A 51 5.70 -12.97 5.09
C VAL A 51 4.20 -12.94 4.79
N VAL A 52 3.55 -14.11 4.76
CA VAL A 52 2.13 -14.19 4.38
C VAL A 52 1.24 -14.31 5.60
N ILE A 53 0.19 -13.47 5.63
CA ILE A 53 -0.94 -13.55 6.55
C ILE A 53 -2.12 -14.09 5.75
N ASN A 54 -2.76 -15.17 6.19
CA ASN A 54 -3.91 -15.72 5.50
C ASN A 54 -5.19 -15.49 6.33
N HIS A 55 -6.15 -14.79 5.76
CA HIS A 55 -7.51 -14.76 6.27
C HIS A 55 -8.29 -15.98 5.75
N THR A 56 -9.16 -16.53 6.57
CA THR A 56 -9.98 -17.70 6.21
C THR A 56 -11.07 -17.39 5.19
N LYS A 57 -11.40 -16.12 5.04
CA LYS A 57 -12.38 -15.58 4.07
C LYS A 57 -12.04 -14.13 3.77
N ASN A 58 -12.61 -13.57 2.72
CA ASN A 58 -12.51 -12.14 2.44
C ASN A 58 -13.16 -11.32 3.55
N LEU A 59 -12.36 -10.51 4.23
CA LEU A 59 -12.78 -9.59 5.30
C LEU A 59 -12.76 -8.14 4.86
N GLY A 60 -12.29 -7.88 3.63
CA GLY A 60 -12.19 -6.57 3.02
C GLY A 60 -10.85 -5.86 3.25
N TYR A 61 -10.61 -4.85 2.41
CA TYR A 61 -9.34 -4.10 2.34
C TYR A 61 -8.86 -3.59 3.71
N GLY A 62 -9.76 -2.97 4.50
CA GLY A 62 -9.41 -2.43 5.81
C GLY A 62 -8.95 -3.49 6.81
N ALA A 63 -9.52 -4.70 6.76
CA ALA A 63 -9.08 -5.81 7.59
C ALA A 63 -7.67 -6.27 7.18
N GLY A 64 -7.40 -6.34 5.87
CA GLY A 64 -6.09 -6.65 5.33
C GLY A 64 -5.02 -5.66 5.79
N ILE A 65 -5.29 -4.38 5.67
CA ILE A 65 -4.41 -3.30 6.15
C ILE A 65 -4.16 -3.42 7.67
N ASN A 66 -5.21 -3.64 8.45
CA ASN A 66 -5.06 -3.78 9.91
C ASN A 66 -4.17 -4.97 10.28
N SER A 67 -4.34 -6.12 9.62
CA SER A 67 -3.48 -7.30 9.81
C SER A 67 -2.02 -7.02 9.44
N ILE A 68 -1.78 -6.24 8.37
CA ILE A 68 -0.44 -5.79 7.98
C ILE A 68 0.19 -4.91 9.06
N PHE A 69 -0.55 -3.93 9.61
CA PHE A 69 -0.07 -3.07 10.69
C PHE A 69 0.34 -3.90 11.92
N HIS A 70 -0.50 -4.83 12.34
CA HIS A 70 -0.19 -5.71 13.47
C HIS A 70 1.09 -6.53 13.22
N LYS A 71 1.21 -7.12 12.03
CA LYS A 71 2.38 -7.92 11.67
C LYS A 71 3.65 -7.09 11.56
N ALA A 72 3.58 -5.90 10.97
CA ALA A 72 4.71 -4.98 10.88
C ALA A 72 5.21 -4.58 12.28
N LYS A 73 4.30 -4.29 13.21
CA LYS A 73 4.66 -4.01 14.61
C LYS A 73 5.31 -5.22 15.29
N GLU A 74 4.76 -6.43 15.10
CA GLU A 74 5.29 -7.68 15.66
C GLU A 74 6.74 -7.94 15.22
N ILE A 75 7.06 -7.69 13.94
CA ILE A 75 8.39 -7.92 13.40
C ILE A 75 9.36 -6.74 13.62
N GLY A 76 8.92 -5.69 14.33
CA GLY A 76 9.74 -4.52 14.66
C GLY A 76 10.07 -3.66 13.43
N SER A 77 9.10 -3.42 12.55
CA SER A 77 9.26 -2.49 11.43
C SER A 77 9.38 -1.06 11.93
N GLU A 78 10.33 -0.29 11.40
CA GLU A 78 10.50 1.13 11.72
C GLU A 78 9.73 1.99 10.72
N ILE A 79 9.67 1.58 9.45
CA ILE A 79 8.82 2.19 8.42
C ILE A 79 7.96 1.10 7.80
N LEU A 80 6.66 1.36 7.71
CA LEU A 80 5.70 0.54 6.98
C LEU A 80 5.14 1.33 5.80
N ILE A 81 5.19 0.73 4.63
CA ILE A 81 4.60 1.24 3.40
C ILE A 81 3.45 0.32 3.01
N THR A 82 2.26 0.87 2.79
CA THR A 82 1.16 0.13 2.16
C THR A 82 1.26 0.25 0.65
N PHE A 83 1.09 -0.86 -0.06
CA PHE A 83 1.26 -0.93 -1.52
C PHE A 83 0.21 -1.86 -2.12
N ASP A 84 -0.59 -1.37 -3.07
CA ASP A 84 -1.64 -2.16 -3.68
C ASP A 84 -1.10 -3.11 -4.76
N ALA A 85 -1.71 -4.30 -4.87
CA ALA A 85 -1.31 -5.33 -5.83
C ALA A 85 -1.87 -5.11 -7.25
N ASP A 86 -2.66 -4.06 -7.48
CA ASP A 86 -3.36 -3.79 -8.75
C ASP A 86 -2.47 -3.13 -9.83
N GLY A 87 -1.21 -2.84 -9.50
CA GLY A 87 -0.24 -2.23 -10.42
C GLY A 87 -0.41 -0.72 -10.62
N GLN A 88 -1.31 -0.05 -9.89
CA GLN A 88 -1.48 1.41 -9.98
C GLN A 88 -0.39 2.17 -9.22
N HIS A 89 0.23 1.56 -8.22
CA HIS A 89 1.33 2.15 -7.47
C HIS A 89 2.67 1.99 -8.20
N ARG A 90 3.43 3.06 -8.23
CA ARG A 90 4.76 3.08 -8.86
C ARG A 90 5.83 2.84 -7.80
N ILE A 91 6.61 1.79 -8.01
CA ILE A 91 7.67 1.38 -7.07
C ILE A 91 8.77 2.45 -6.99
N GLU A 92 8.99 3.16 -8.09
CA GLU A 92 9.98 4.24 -8.19
C GLU A 92 9.65 5.46 -7.32
N ASP A 93 8.41 5.58 -6.85
CA ASP A 93 8.00 6.68 -5.97
C ASP A 93 8.17 6.35 -4.48
N ILE A 94 8.49 5.10 -4.12
CA ILE A 94 8.67 4.67 -2.73
C ILE A 94 9.73 5.49 -2.00
N ASP A 95 10.87 5.75 -2.63
CA ASP A 95 11.93 6.55 -2.02
C ASP A 95 11.48 7.97 -1.69
N LYS A 96 10.59 8.55 -2.51
CA LYS A 96 10.05 9.89 -2.29
C LYS A 96 9.13 9.95 -1.07
N VAL A 97 8.35 8.89 -0.81
CA VAL A 97 7.44 8.83 0.35
C VAL A 97 8.19 8.43 1.62
N ILE A 98 9.28 7.67 1.54
CA ILE A 98 10.12 7.31 2.68
C ILE A 98 10.92 8.51 3.19
N LYS A 99 11.45 9.32 2.27
CA LYS A 99 12.42 10.39 2.60
C LYS A 99 11.96 11.34 3.69
N PRO A 100 10.73 11.92 3.70
CA PRO A 100 10.30 12.81 4.77
C PRO A 100 10.23 12.14 6.15
N ILE A 101 9.96 10.82 6.20
CA ILE A 101 9.95 10.05 7.44
C ILE A 101 11.39 9.82 7.91
N SER A 102 12.28 9.42 7.01
CA SER A 102 13.71 9.19 7.32
C SER A 102 14.41 10.46 7.81
N ASP A 103 14.02 11.62 7.26
CA ASP A 103 14.57 12.92 7.63
C ASP A 103 13.94 13.47 8.94
N GLY A 104 13.00 12.73 9.58
CA GLY A 104 12.31 13.14 10.81
C GLY A 104 11.34 14.31 10.62
N GLN A 105 10.91 14.57 9.38
CA GLN A 105 10.01 15.70 9.06
C GLN A 105 8.54 15.33 9.25
N SER A 106 8.20 14.04 9.19
CA SER A 106 6.82 13.54 9.27
C SER A 106 6.79 12.13 9.85
N ASP A 107 5.73 11.81 10.59
CA ASP A 107 5.42 10.45 11.05
C ASP A 107 4.61 9.66 10.00
N ILE A 108 3.87 10.36 9.14
CA ILE A 108 3.01 9.78 8.10
C ILE A 108 3.18 10.58 6.82
N VAL A 109 3.34 9.89 5.70
CA VAL A 109 3.37 10.46 4.35
C VAL A 109 2.33 9.74 3.49
N ILE A 110 1.53 10.50 2.76
CA ILE A 110 0.53 9.99 1.83
C ILE A 110 0.94 10.39 0.43
N GLY A 111 1.16 9.41 -0.45
CA GLY A 111 1.37 9.64 -1.87
C GLY A 111 0.11 10.27 -2.50
N SER A 112 0.28 11.23 -3.39
CA SER A 112 -0.85 11.88 -4.05
C SER A 112 -0.75 11.74 -5.57
N ARG A 113 -1.82 11.25 -6.18
CA ARG A 113 -1.96 11.15 -7.64
C ARG A 113 -2.14 12.51 -8.34
N PHE A 114 -2.31 13.58 -7.58
CA PHE A 114 -2.53 14.94 -8.08
C PHE A 114 -1.27 15.81 -8.04
N LEU A 115 -0.13 15.23 -7.67
CA LEU A 115 1.17 15.87 -7.74
C LEU A 115 1.94 15.38 -8.99
N ASP A 116 2.82 16.21 -9.54
CA ASP A 116 3.76 15.88 -10.62
C ASP A 116 3.14 15.37 -11.95
N ASN A 117 1.99 15.93 -12.39
CA ASN A 117 1.34 15.57 -13.65
C ASN A 117 0.83 14.11 -13.78
N SER A 118 0.88 13.29 -12.72
CA SER A 118 0.30 11.94 -12.71
C SER A 118 -1.22 11.94 -12.86
N GLU A 119 -1.84 13.12 -12.72
CA GLU A 119 -3.28 13.35 -12.95
C GLU A 119 -3.77 12.92 -14.34
N LYS A 120 -2.87 12.89 -15.35
CA LYS A 120 -3.23 12.51 -16.72
C LYS A 120 -3.69 11.07 -16.89
N GLU A 121 -3.27 10.19 -16.01
CA GLU A 121 -3.60 8.76 -16.07
C GLU A 121 -4.94 8.40 -15.40
N ILE A 122 -5.57 9.38 -14.72
CA ILE A 122 -6.83 9.15 -13.99
C ILE A 122 -8.02 9.54 -14.86
N PRO A 123 -9.02 8.66 -15.06
CA PRO A 123 -10.26 9.02 -15.73
C PRO A 123 -11.00 10.17 -15.04
N ASN A 124 -11.57 11.09 -15.83
CA ASN A 124 -12.18 12.33 -15.30
C ASN A 124 -13.26 12.09 -14.24
N TYR A 125 -14.09 11.05 -14.39
CA TYR A 125 -15.14 10.73 -13.41
C TYR A 125 -14.55 10.32 -12.05
N ARG A 126 -13.41 9.59 -12.04
CA ARG A 126 -12.69 9.24 -10.79
C ARG A 126 -12.07 10.46 -10.13
N LYS A 127 -11.50 11.39 -10.91
CA LYS A 127 -10.93 12.64 -10.38
C LYS A 127 -11.95 13.44 -9.57
N VAL A 128 -13.17 13.55 -10.10
CA VAL A 128 -14.26 14.28 -9.41
C VAL A 128 -14.59 13.58 -8.09
N GLY A 129 -14.77 12.25 -8.11
CA GLY A 129 -15.06 11.47 -6.90
C GLY A 129 -13.98 11.63 -5.83
N ILE A 130 -12.71 11.47 -6.19
CA ILE A 130 -11.57 11.61 -5.27
C ILE A 130 -11.53 13.01 -4.67
N ARG A 131 -11.70 14.07 -5.47
CA ARG A 131 -11.68 15.46 -4.99
C ARG A 131 -12.82 15.76 -4.01
N VAL A 132 -14.02 15.22 -4.26
CA VAL A 132 -15.16 15.38 -3.35
C VAL A 132 -14.88 14.71 -2.00
N ILE A 133 -14.43 13.45 -2.02
CA ILE A 133 -14.11 12.69 -0.80
C ILE A 133 -12.96 13.37 -0.04
N THR A 134 -11.89 13.78 -0.74
CA THR A 134 -10.76 14.49 -0.13
C THR A 134 -11.21 15.80 0.54
N LYS A 135 -12.12 16.56 -0.09
CA LYS A 135 -12.67 17.78 0.51
C LYS A 135 -13.44 17.50 1.79
N ILE A 136 -14.26 16.46 1.82
CA ILE A 136 -15.00 16.04 3.02
C ILE A 136 -14.03 15.60 4.11
N THR A 137 -13.02 14.79 3.77
CA THR A 137 -11.99 14.32 4.70
C THR A 137 -11.24 15.48 5.32
N ASN A 138 -10.79 16.45 4.50
CA ASN A 138 -10.07 17.64 4.96
C ASN A 138 -10.89 18.48 5.96
N THR A 139 -12.21 18.55 5.76
CA THR A 139 -13.09 19.23 6.71
C THR A 139 -13.12 18.52 8.06
N SER A 140 -13.08 17.19 8.07
CA SER A 140 -13.16 16.37 9.29
C SER A 140 -11.84 16.37 10.08
N ILE A 141 -10.69 16.31 9.41
CA ILE A 141 -9.37 16.16 10.05
C ILE A 141 -8.63 17.49 10.29
N LYS A 142 -9.17 18.62 9.85
CA LYS A 142 -8.54 19.96 9.95
C LYS A 142 -7.12 20.02 9.34
N LYS A 143 -6.82 19.16 8.37
CA LYS A 143 -5.56 19.13 7.61
C LYS A 143 -5.85 19.20 6.12
N GLN A 144 -4.88 19.65 5.34
CA GLN A 144 -5.01 19.71 3.88
C GLN A 144 -4.29 18.51 3.24
N LEU A 145 -5.06 17.50 2.86
CA LEU A 145 -4.62 16.43 1.98
C LEU A 145 -4.96 16.81 0.54
N THR A 146 -4.14 16.37 -0.40
CA THR A 146 -4.40 16.53 -1.84
C THR A 146 -5.10 15.31 -2.43
N ASP A 147 -4.92 14.14 -1.81
CA ASP A 147 -5.55 12.88 -2.17
C ASP A 147 -5.79 12.03 -0.92
N SER A 148 -7.05 11.83 -0.53
CA SER A 148 -7.44 10.99 0.61
C SER A 148 -7.77 9.55 0.20
N GLN A 149 -7.69 9.23 -1.09
CA GLN A 149 -7.99 7.92 -1.66
C GLN A 149 -6.73 7.24 -2.23
N SER A 150 -5.56 7.77 -1.95
CA SER A 150 -4.29 7.10 -2.21
C SER A 150 -4.14 5.98 -1.18
N GLY A 151 -4.04 4.75 -1.64
CA GLY A 151 -3.97 3.54 -0.81
C GLY A 151 -2.75 3.44 0.07
#